data_237001de653c0f980074872de7214800
#
_entry.id   237001de653c0f980074872de7214800
#
_cell.length_a   1.000
_cell.length_b   1.000
_cell.length_c   1.000
_cell.angle_alpha   90.00
_cell.angle_beta   90.00
_cell.angle_gamma   90.00
#
_symmetry.space_group_name_H-M   'P 1'
#
loop_
_entity.id
_entity.type
_entity.pdbx_description
1 polymer ?
#
loop_
_entity_poly.entity_id
_entity_poly.type
_entity_poly.pdbx_seq_one_letter_code
_entity_poly.pdbx_strand_id
1 'polypeptide(L)'
;MKTSVGVFLSASDRVSPSLLEEAKNFGSRLAEKGFHVVYGGASCGSMGALAQGVLEKKGTLTGVIPEIDILQELVQPNLTEKIVVPKMSDRKEQLMEKSDAFVFFPGGLGTLDEITEVLCLKSLGAKNCMKPVVFYNYLGFWTPF
;
A
#
# COMPACT_ATOMS: atom_id res chain seq x y z
N MET A 1 -19.82 -2.47 6.71
CA MET A 1 -18.83 -2.08 5.69
C MET A 1 -17.46 -1.89 6.34
N LYS A 2 -16.42 -2.48 5.78
CA LYS A 2 -15.06 -2.33 6.32
C LYS A 2 -14.44 -0.98 5.95
N THR A 3 -13.70 -0.39 6.88
CA THR A 3 -12.84 0.76 6.56
C THR A 3 -11.66 0.27 5.73
N SER A 4 -11.36 0.98 4.66
CA SER A 4 -10.25 0.65 3.75
C SER A 4 -9.01 1.47 4.09
N VAL A 5 -7.89 0.79 4.30
CA VAL A 5 -6.60 1.42 4.58
C VAL A 5 -5.71 1.25 3.37
N GLY A 6 -5.32 2.37 2.78
CA GLY A 6 -4.34 2.39 1.69
C GLY A 6 -2.93 2.36 2.26
N VAL A 7 -2.13 1.38 1.86
CA VAL A 7 -0.77 1.23 2.36
C VAL A 7 0.21 1.42 1.20
N PHE A 8 1.08 2.41 1.33
CA PHE A 8 2.12 2.72 0.35
C PHE A 8 3.45 2.16 0.85
N LEU A 9 4.03 1.25 0.10
CA LEU A 9 5.27 0.57 0.48
C LEU A 9 5.97 0.03 -0.77
N SER A 10 7.14 -0.58 -0.57
CA SER A 10 8.01 -1.00 -1.66
C SER A 10 7.75 -2.42 -2.16
N ALA A 11 7.88 -2.62 -3.46
CA ALA A 11 7.93 -3.94 -4.09
C ALA A 11 9.37 -4.43 -4.31
N SER A 12 10.37 -3.68 -3.89
CA SER A 12 11.78 -4.04 -4.08
C SER A 12 12.19 -5.24 -3.22
N ASP A 13 12.97 -6.15 -3.80
CA ASP A 13 13.55 -7.28 -3.06
C ASP A 13 14.76 -6.89 -2.21
N ARG A 14 15.19 -5.62 -2.26
CA ARG A 14 16.32 -5.10 -1.50
C ARG A 14 15.93 -4.61 -0.10
N VAL A 15 14.81 -5.06 0.38
CA VAL A 15 14.30 -4.70 1.72
C VAL A 15 14.90 -5.65 2.75
N SER A 16 15.27 -5.12 3.93
CA SER A 16 15.83 -5.94 5.00
C SER A 16 14.81 -6.99 5.49
N PRO A 17 15.28 -8.16 5.94
CA PRO A 17 14.39 -9.18 6.48
C PRO A 17 13.53 -8.68 7.66
N SER A 18 14.08 -7.80 8.50
CA SER A 18 13.32 -7.23 9.62
C SER A 18 12.17 -6.34 9.15
N LEU A 19 12.37 -5.58 8.09
CA LEU A 19 11.31 -4.74 7.54
C LEU A 19 10.22 -5.57 6.86
N LEU A 20 10.59 -6.67 6.20
CA LEU A 20 9.63 -7.62 5.63
C LEU A 20 8.76 -8.25 6.72
N GLU A 21 9.36 -8.66 7.82
CA GLU A 21 8.63 -9.21 8.96
C GLU A 21 7.68 -8.17 9.56
N GLU A 22 8.12 -6.92 9.67
CA GLU A 22 7.28 -5.83 10.18
C GLU A 22 6.10 -5.58 9.26
N ALA A 23 6.29 -5.60 7.93
CA ALA A 23 5.22 -5.44 6.97
C ALA A 23 4.18 -6.57 7.06
N LYS A 24 4.65 -7.80 7.22
CA LYS A 24 3.79 -8.96 7.41
C LYS A 24 2.96 -8.82 8.69
N ASN A 25 3.60 -8.47 9.79
CA ASN A 25 2.92 -8.28 11.07
C ASN A 25 1.89 -7.15 10.99
N PHE A 26 2.22 -6.07 10.29
CA PHE A 26 1.28 -4.97 10.07
C PHE A 26 0.05 -5.43 9.30
N GLY A 27 0.24 -6.18 8.22
CA GLY A 27 -0.86 -6.76 7.45
C GLY A 27 -1.76 -7.65 8.30
N SER A 28 -1.15 -8.50 9.13
CA SER A 28 -1.87 -9.37 10.06
C SER A 28 -2.73 -8.56 11.03
N ARG A 29 -2.15 -7.51 11.62
CA ARG A 29 -2.88 -6.65 12.58
C ARG A 29 -4.04 -5.90 11.91
N LEU A 30 -3.85 -5.41 10.69
CA LEU A 30 -4.94 -4.76 9.96
C LEU A 30 -6.10 -5.73 9.72
N ALA A 31 -5.79 -6.94 9.29
CA ALA A 31 -6.82 -7.97 9.06
C ALA A 31 -7.54 -8.36 10.36
N GLU A 32 -6.80 -8.55 11.44
CA GLU A 32 -7.38 -8.90 12.75
C GLU A 32 -8.33 -7.82 13.27
N LYS A 33 -8.05 -6.56 12.95
CA LYS A 33 -8.91 -5.43 13.34
C LYS A 33 -10.07 -5.20 12.38
N GLY A 34 -10.19 -6.01 11.34
CA GLY A 34 -11.31 -5.93 10.40
C GLY A 34 -11.16 -4.87 9.32
N PHE A 35 -9.97 -4.34 9.09
CA PHE A 35 -9.73 -3.39 7.99
C PHE A 35 -9.60 -4.13 6.66
N HIS A 36 -10.07 -3.47 5.60
CA HIS A 36 -9.78 -3.86 4.23
C HIS A 36 -8.50 -3.12 3.80
N VAL A 37 -7.59 -3.82 3.13
CA VAL A 37 -6.31 -3.24 2.71
C VAL A 37 -6.31 -2.96 1.22
N VAL A 38 -5.88 -1.76 0.83
CA VAL A 38 -5.71 -1.35 -0.57
C VAL A 38 -4.23 -1.04 -0.78
N TYR A 39 -3.63 -1.62 -1.81
CA TYR A 39 -2.20 -1.44 -2.07
C TYR A 39 -1.85 -1.67 -3.54
N GLY A 40 -0.56 -1.66 -3.86
CA GLY A 40 -0.07 -1.75 -5.24
C GLY A 40 -0.12 -3.12 -5.90
N GLY A 41 -0.53 -4.17 -5.20
CA GLY A 41 -0.81 -5.46 -5.82
C GLY A 41 0.36 -6.39 -6.07
N ALA A 42 1.59 -6.03 -5.70
CA ALA A 42 2.76 -6.89 -5.95
C ALA A 42 2.87 -8.03 -4.94
N SER A 43 3.53 -9.12 -5.37
CA SER A 43 3.80 -10.31 -4.57
C SER A 43 5.22 -10.33 -3.98
N CYS A 44 5.99 -9.26 -4.13
CA CYS A 44 7.38 -9.18 -3.70
C CYS A 44 7.63 -7.97 -2.81
N GLY A 45 8.77 -7.95 -2.14
CA GLY A 45 9.16 -6.89 -1.23
C GLY A 45 8.20 -6.73 -0.06
N SER A 46 8.12 -5.53 0.49
CA SER A 46 7.19 -5.21 1.57
C SER A 46 5.73 -5.38 1.16
N MET A 47 5.41 -5.13 -0.12
CA MET A 47 4.06 -5.34 -0.64
C MET A 47 3.64 -6.81 -0.50
N GLY A 48 4.49 -7.73 -0.92
CA GLY A 48 4.22 -9.17 -0.80
C GLY A 48 4.10 -9.62 0.65
N ALA A 49 4.96 -9.11 1.52
CA ALA A 49 4.92 -9.43 2.94
C ALA A 49 3.62 -8.93 3.60
N LEU A 50 3.21 -7.70 3.29
CA LEU A 50 1.94 -7.14 3.75
C LEU A 50 0.77 -8.03 3.32
N ALA A 51 0.72 -8.39 2.05
CA ALA A 51 -0.33 -9.23 1.49
C ALA A 51 -0.39 -10.59 2.19
N GLN A 52 0.76 -11.21 2.42
CA GLN A 52 0.84 -12.47 3.12
C GLN A 52 0.23 -12.36 4.53
N GLY A 53 0.58 -11.30 5.26
CA GLY A 53 0.04 -11.09 6.60
C GLY A 53 -1.48 -10.93 6.60
N VAL A 54 -2.02 -10.18 5.66
CA VAL A 54 -3.47 -9.98 5.51
C VAL A 54 -4.17 -11.32 5.22
N LEU A 55 -3.66 -12.06 4.24
CA LEU A 55 -4.27 -13.30 3.78
C LEU A 55 -4.20 -14.42 4.83
N GLU A 56 -3.11 -14.51 5.59
CA GLU A 56 -2.99 -15.49 6.66
C GLU A 56 -4.04 -15.31 7.76
N LYS A 57 -4.52 -14.09 7.94
CA LYS A 57 -5.59 -13.78 8.92
C LYS A 57 -6.96 -13.70 8.26
N LYS A 58 -7.09 -14.22 7.04
CA LYS A 58 -8.35 -14.24 6.26
C LYS A 58 -8.94 -12.85 6.06
N GLY A 59 -8.07 -11.84 5.98
CA GLY A 59 -8.45 -10.47 5.65
C GLY A 59 -8.74 -10.28 4.18
N THR A 60 -9.19 -9.07 3.82
CA THR A 60 -9.50 -8.73 2.44
C THR A 60 -8.52 -7.70 1.89
N LEU A 61 -8.24 -7.79 0.59
CA LEU A 61 -7.12 -7.10 -0.03
C LEU A 61 -7.45 -6.73 -1.47
N THR A 62 -7.35 -5.44 -1.78
CA THR A 62 -7.46 -4.92 -3.15
C THR A 62 -6.07 -4.54 -3.65
N GLY A 63 -5.69 -5.05 -4.81
CA GLY A 63 -4.47 -4.64 -5.51
C GLY A 63 -4.80 -3.79 -6.72
N VAL A 64 -4.14 -2.64 -6.87
CA VAL A 64 -4.27 -1.77 -8.04
C VAL A 64 -3.00 -1.90 -8.88
N ILE A 65 -3.14 -2.42 -10.10
CA ILE A 65 -2.02 -2.88 -10.92
C ILE A 65 -2.03 -2.18 -12.28
N PRO A 66 -0.95 -1.49 -12.69
CA PRO A 66 -0.89 -0.93 -14.03
C PRO A 66 -0.68 -2.01 -15.09
N GLU A 67 -1.15 -1.75 -16.31
CA GLU A 67 -1.03 -2.66 -17.47
C GLU A 67 0.39 -2.70 -18.05
N ILE A 68 1.39 -2.83 -17.22
CA ILE A 68 2.76 -2.99 -17.68
C ILE A 68 3.13 -4.46 -17.46
N ASP A 69 3.45 -5.17 -18.53
CA ASP A 69 3.74 -6.62 -18.51
C ASP A 69 4.66 -7.05 -17.38
N ILE A 70 5.73 -6.29 -17.14
CA ILE A 70 6.70 -6.60 -16.11
C ILE A 70 6.11 -6.58 -14.70
N LEU A 71 5.12 -5.72 -14.47
CA LEU A 71 4.45 -5.63 -13.16
C LEU A 71 3.39 -6.70 -13.00
N GLN A 72 2.78 -7.15 -14.10
CA GLN A 72 1.76 -8.20 -14.04
C GLN A 72 2.35 -9.55 -13.63
N GLU A 73 3.59 -9.83 -13.99
CA GLU A 73 4.29 -11.04 -13.58
C GLU A 73 4.51 -11.12 -12.08
N LEU A 74 4.44 -9.98 -11.39
CA LEU A 74 4.66 -9.88 -9.95
C LEU A 74 3.36 -9.71 -9.17
N VAL A 75 2.22 -9.99 -9.80
CA VAL A 75 0.91 -9.80 -9.18
C VAL A 75 0.67 -10.82 -8.08
N GLN A 76 0.21 -10.33 -6.93
CA GLN A 76 -0.14 -11.15 -5.79
C GLN A 76 -1.30 -12.08 -6.14
N PRO A 77 -1.18 -13.40 -5.91
CA PRO A 77 -2.32 -14.31 -6.02
C PRO A 77 -3.30 -14.12 -4.86
N ASN A 78 -4.53 -14.54 -5.08
CA ASN A 78 -5.59 -14.56 -4.05
C ASN A 78 -6.03 -13.17 -3.56
N LEU A 79 -5.87 -12.14 -4.39
CA LEU A 79 -6.44 -10.82 -4.10
C LEU A 79 -7.97 -10.94 -4.04
N THR A 80 -8.59 -10.24 -3.06
CA THR A 80 -10.04 -10.14 -2.99
C THR A 80 -10.59 -9.39 -4.20
N GLU A 81 -9.88 -8.32 -4.60
CA GLU A 81 -10.19 -7.52 -5.79
C GLU A 81 -8.90 -7.13 -6.50
N LYS A 82 -8.89 -7.26 -7.81
CA LYS A 82 -7.78 -6.84 -8.66
C LYS A 82 -8.27 -5.76 -9.61
N ILE A 83 -7.74 -4.56 -9.48
CA ILE A 83 -8.05 -3.43 -10.35
C ILE A 83 -6.87 -3.22 -11.28
N VAL A 84 -7.08 -3.40 -12.58
CA VAL A 84 -6.05 -3.16 -13.60
C VAL A 84 -6.27 -1.79 -14.20
N VAL A 85 -5.23 -0.96 -14.22
CA VAL A 85 -5.30 0.41 -14.75
C VAL A 85 -4.29 0.60 -15.89
N PRO A 86 -4.58 1.49 -16.86
CA PRO A 86 -3.69 1.69 -18.02
C PRO A 86 -2.33 2.28 -17.67
N LYS A 87 -2.28 3.21 -16.70
CA LYS A 87 -1.07 3.99 -16.39
C LYS A 87 -0.75 4.03 -14.91
N MET A 88 0.51 4.31 -14.57
CA MET A 88 0.94 4.50 -13.18
C MET A 88 0.21 5.67 -12.50
N SER A 89 -0.11 6.74 -13.25
CA SER A 89 -0.89 7.87 -12.71
C SER A 89 -2.30 7.43 -12.31
N ASP A 90 -2.93 6.58 -13.12
CA ASP A 90 -4.24 6.03 -12.81
C ASP A 90 -4.20 5.14 -11.55
N ARG A 91 -3.09 4.42 -11.35
CA ARG A 91 -2.88 3.60 -10.16
C ARG A 91 -2.91 4.45 -8.89
N LYS A 92 -2.18 5.55 -8.87
CA LYS A 92 -2.14 6.46 -7.71
C LYS A 92 -3.53 7.02 -7.41
N GLU A 93 -4.24 7.44 -8.46
CA GLU A 93 -5.60 7.96 -8.33
C GLU A 93 -6.56 6.92 -7.72
N GLN A 94 -6.52 5.68 -8.19
CA GLN A 94 -7.35 4.60 -7.65
C GLN A 94 -7.00 4.27 -6.21
N LEU A 95 -5.71 4.24 -5.85
CA LEU A 95 -5.28 4.03 -4.48
C LEU A 95 -5.84 5.10 -3.54
N MET A 96 -5.79 6.36 -3.95
CA MET A 96 -6.32 7.46 -3.16
C MET A 96 -7.84 7.39 -3.05
N GLU A 97 -8.54 7.10 -4.13
CA GLU A 97 -9.99 7.05 -4.15
C GLU A 97 -10.55 5.88 -3.31
N LYS A 98 -9.94 4.73 -3.40
CA LYS A 98 -10.40 3.50 -2.75
C LYS A 98 -10.07 3.41 -1.26
N SER A 99 -9.24 4.30 -0.74
CA SER A 99 -8.79 4.28 0.64
C SER A 99 -9.53 5.30 1.49
N ASP A 100 -9.84 4.93 2.73
CA ASP A 100 -10.43 5.83 3.73
C ASP A 100 -9.35 6.48 4.60
N ALA A 101 -8.18 5.90 4.64
CA ALA A 101 -7.01 6.41 5.35
C ALA A 101 -5.74 5.92 4.65
N PHE A 102 -4.65 6.64 4.82
CA PHE A 102 -3.38 6.30 4.19
C PHE A 102 -2.32 5.98 5.23
N VAL A 103 -1.55 4.92 4.99
CA VAL A 103 -0.37 4.58 5.80
C VAL A 103 0.84 4.56 4.90
N PHE A 104 1.86 5.34 5.25
CA PHE A 104 3.12 5.39 4.54
C PHE A 104 4.15 4.52 5.26
N PHE A 105 4.42 3.36 4.69
CA PHE A 105 5.41 2.40 5.19
C PHE A 105 6.79 2.74 4.61
N PRO A 106 7.90 2.41 5.28
CA PRO A 106 9.23 2.66 4.70
C PRO A 106 9.36 2.10 3.29
N GLY A 107 9.87 2.92 2.38
CA GLY A 107 10.00 2.56 0.97
C GLY A 107 10.99 3.45 0.24
N GLY A 108 11.09 3.28 -1.06
CA GLY A 108 12.00 4.00 -1.93
C GLY A 108 11.36 5.13 -2.72
N LEU A 109 11.91 5.40 -3.90
CA LEU A 109 11.45 6.52 -4.75
C LEU A 109 9.99 6.40 -5.17
N GLY A 110 9.52 5.19 -5.48
CA GLY A 110 8.12 4.99 -5.85
C GLY A 110 7.16 5.32 -4.72
N THR A 111 7.54 4.93 -3.50
CA THR A 111 6.76 5.25 -2.31
C THR A 111 6.78 6.76 -2.02
N LEU A 112 7.94 7.41 -2.17
CA LEU A 112 8.05 8.87 -2.02
C LEU A 112 7.20 9.61 -3.05
N ASP A 113 7.16 9.16 -4.28
CA ASP A 113 6.31 9.75 -5.32
C ASP A 113 4.83 9.71 -4.89
N GLU A 114 4.37 8.57 -4.41
CA GLU A 114 2.99 8.41 -3.93
C GLU A 114 2.70 9.29 -2.71
N ILE A 115 3.62 9.31 -1.74
CA ILE A 115 3.49 10.11 -0.52
C ILE A 115 3.39 11.60 -0.84
N THR A 116 4.32 12.11 -1.65
CA THR A 116 4.37 13.54 -1.98
C THR A 116 3.14 13.96 -2.76
N GLU A 117 2.64 13.11 -3.66
CA GLU A 117 1.40 13.42 -4.38
C GLU A 117 0.20 13.51 -3.42
N VAL A 118 0.04 12.53 -2.52
CA VAL A 118 -1.04 12.56 -1.52
C VAL A 118 -0.97 13.81 -0.66
N LEU A 119 0.22 14.13 -0.15
CA LEU A 119 0.40 15.31 0.72
C LEU A 119 0.17 16.61 -0.04
N CYS A 120 0.64 16.68 -1.29
CA CYS A 120 0.41 17.85 -2.14
C CYS A 120 -1.08 18.06 -2.39
N LEU A 121 -1.78 17.04 -2.81
CA LEU A 121 -3.23 17.11 -3.08
C LEU A 121 -4.02 17.40 -1.81
N LYS A 122 -3.60 16.83 -0.67
CA LYS A 122 -4.22 17.10 0.62
C LYS A 122 -4.07 18.59 0.99
N SER A 123 -2.89 19.17 0.77
CA SER A 123 -2.64 20.59 1.04
C SER A 123 -3.49 21.52 0.16
N LEU A 124 -3.88 21.04 -1.02
CA LEU A 124 -4.75 21.78 -1.96
C LEU A 124 -6.24 21.53 -1.72
N GLY A 125 -6.60 20.71 -0.75
CA GLY A 125 -7.98 20.43 -0.40
C GLY A 125 -8.68 19.44 -1.32
N ALA A 126 -7.95 18.62 -2.07
CA ALA A 126 -8.53 17.58 -2.91
C ALA A 126 -9.32 16.57 -2.07
N LYS A 127 -10.60 16.34 -2.42
CA LYS A 127 -11.51 15.51 -1.61
C LYS A 127 -10.99 14.10 -1.32
N ASN A 128 -10.43 13.45 -2.32
CA ASN A 128 -9.94 12.08 -2.18
C ASN A 128 -8.66 11.97 -1.32
N CYS A 129 -8.05 13.09 -0.97
CA CYS A 129 -6.87 13.17 -0.12
C CYS A 129 -7.13 13.80 1.25
N MET A 130 -8.35 14.26 1.51
CA MET A 130 -8.76 14.81 2.82
C MET A 130 -9.13 13.68 3.77
N LYS A 131 -8.17 12.81 4.02
CA LYS A 131 -8.31 11.59 4.81
C LYS A 131 -7.13 11.49 5.78
N PRO A 132 -7.25 10.73 6.87
CA PRO A 132 -6.12 10.55 7.80
C PRO A 132 -4.88 9.98 7.12
N VAL A 133 -3.72 10.48 7.52
CA VAL A 133 -2.40 10.06 7.03
C VAL A 133 -1.56 9.63 8.22
N VAL A 134 -0.96 8.47 8.14
CA VAL A 134 -0.07 7.93 9.16
C VAL A 134 1.26 7.55 8.53
N PHE A 135 2.36 8.03 9.09
CA PHE A 135 3.71 7.55 8.76
C PHE A 135 4.05 6.40 9.70
N TYR A 136 4.26 5.22 9.12
CA TYR A 136 4.72 4.06 9.90
C TYR A 136 6.22 4.21 10.12
N ASN A 137 6.59 4.84 11.23
CA ASN A 137 7.97 5.27 11.48
C ASN A 137 8.83 4.17 12.09
N TYR A 138 8.97 3.06 11.36
CA TYR A 138 9.76 1.91 11.80
C TYR A 138 11.22 2.30 11.93
N LEU A 139 11.80 2.12 13.11
CA LEU A 139 13.19 2.44 13.44
C LEU A 139 13.61 3.88 13.07
N GLY A 140 12.67 4.81 13.10
CA GLY A 140 12.95 6.22 12.80
C GLY A 140 13.14 6.53 11.31
N PHE A 141 12.70 5.63 10.42
CA PHE A 141 12.89 5.79 8.98
C PHE A 141 12.41 7.13 8.45
N TRP A 142 11.25 7.60 8.92
CA TRP A 142 10.64 8.85 8.45
C TRP A 142 11.05 10.08 9.25
N THR A 143 11.82 9.91 10.34
CA THR A 143 12.19 11.04 11.21
C THR A 143 12.84 12.21 10.46
N PRO A 144 13.77 11.98 9.47
CA PRO A 144 14.34 13.08 8.69
C PRO A 144 13.37 13.77 7.74
N PHE A 145 12.26 13.14 7.44
CA PHE A 145 11.25 13.64 6.51
C PHE A 145 10.28 14.58 7.23
#